data_2674c34ba6ae9b06542cc19010ee94f4
#
_entry.id   2674c34ba6ae9b06542cc19010ee94f4
#
_cell.length_a   1.000
_cell.length_b   1.000
_cell.length_c   1.000
_cell.angle_alpha   90.00
_cell.angle_beta   90.00
_cell.angle_gamma   90.00
#
_symmetry.space_group_name_H-M   'P 1'
#
loop_
_entity.id
_entity.type
_entity.pdbx_description
1 polymer ?
#
loop_
_entity_poly.entity_id
_entity_poly.type
_entity_poly.pdbx_seq_one_letter_code
_entity_poly.pdbx_strand_id
1 'polypeptide(L)'
;MRPLSARPRLSLPTLACGALLCACGGPTSTPAEKAAADSAPAADTGPSGPQPWTRALPASALSFPAVRGWETRRLIVHLHSPWSHDACDGNGFEEGVLNEPCLQDLRAGLCDAGVDLAFVTDHPAHAAYQPYDQLWHSRDGDQPLLDGGAAIGNTISCADGRPLHWMPGIEDELMPIGLRAHVRADPVENDVMYNRFDAEAIDAVEAVGALPFIAHTEQRQLDSLRAQVEAGVVGVELFNLHAAFDPDLRDEFLGLERADWLGAIAPMTAPTGTAEPDLFMLAVLREQTPSVGLWDALNTELDVVGVAGTDAHQNVLPTSLRDGERGDSYRRMLRWFNNEVRVPAAEADDPLAWRRALAAGRAAVVFELLGTPVGWDVRVEGSRTLELGETAPWTDHPGASLQVDCPRLAAASPKGDEAPEIDAVVFKDGVEWARGCGAHPLDGPGAYRVRFDVVPHHLRPFLGDDPAPWLIAYPWIYTNPIRLRAAGR
;
A
#
# COMPACT_ATOMS: atom_id res chain seq x y z
N MET A 1 30.74 26.02 -12.69
CA MET A 1 30.83 25.59 -14.08
C MET A 1 32.06 24.74 -14.25
N ARG A 2 31.91 23.43 -14.28
CA ARG A 2 32.92 22.46 -14.75
C ARG A 2 32.17 21.41 -15.58
N PRO A 3 32.67 20.98 -16.74
CA PRO A 3 31.96 20.09 -17.64
C PRO A 3 32.06 18.63 -17.19
N LEU A 4 30.96 17.91 -17.26
CA LEU A 4 30.83 16.47 -17.01
C LEU A 4 31.38 15.71 -18.25
N SER A 5 32.31 14.81 -18.00
CA SER A 5 32.94 13.92 -18.98
C SER A 5 32.02 12.76 -19.33
N ALA A 6 31.85 12.52 -20.62
CA ALA A 6 31.11 11.36 -21.18
C ALA A 6 31.79 10.03 -20.82
N ARG A 7 31.00 9.04 -20.40
CA ARG A 7 31.43 7.64 -20.27
C ARG A 7 31.08 6.83 -21.52
N PRO A 8 31.94 5.89 -21.94
CA PRO A 8 31.73 5.12 -23.15
C PRO A 8 30.72 3.96 -22.95
N ARG A 9 29.94 3.70 -23.98
CA ARG A 9 29.04 2.54 -24.11
C ARG A 9 29.85 1.26 -24.33
N LEU A 10 29.65 0.24 -23.51
CA LEU A 10 30.11 -1.12 -23.72
C LEU A 10 29.07 -1.92 -24.49
N SER A 11 29.45 -2.43 -25.63
CA SER A 11 28.68 -3.37 -26.46
C SER A 11 28.90 -4.80 -25.97
N LEU A 12 27.82 -5.55 -25.76
CA LEU A 12 27.82 -6.98 -25.46
C LEU A 12 27.83 -7.82 -26.77
N PRO A 13 28.57 -8.91 -26.81
CA PRO A 13 28.50 -9.83 -27.94
C PRO A 13 27.37 -10.88 -27.77
N THR A 14 26.72 -11.13 -28.89
CA THR A 14 25.76 -12.20 -29.15
C THR A 14 26.47 -13.56 -29.13
N LEU A 15 25.95 -14.54 -28.37
CA LEU A 15 26.36 -15.94 -28.49
C LEU A 15 25.15 -16.80 -28.91
N ALA A 16 25.39 -17.57 -29.95
CA ALA A 16 24.41 -18.43 -30.61
C ALA A 16 24.31 -19.83 -29.99
N CYS A 17 23.14 -20.29 -30.03
CA CYS A 17 22.52 -21.61 -30.12
C CYS A 17 23.42 -22.88 -30.20
N GLY A 18 23.07 -23.89 -29.38
CA GLY A 18 23.44 -25.27 -29.56
C GLY A 18 22.39 -26.19 -28.96
N ALA A 19 21.55 -26.77 -29.80
CA ALA A 19 20.59 -27.78 -29.41
C ALA A 19 21.28 -29.15 -29.29
N LEU A 20 21.01 -29.90 -28.23
CA LEU A 20 21.28 -31.34 -28.16
C LEU A 20 20.07 -32.06 -27.58
N LEU A 21 19.46 -32.89 -28.41
CA LEU A 21 18.49 -33.92 -28.08
C LEU A 21 19.20 -35.15 -27.45
N CYS A 22 18.70 -35.61 -26.33
CA CYS A 22 18.88 -37.02 -25.94
C CYS A 22 17.63 -37.54 -25.21
N ALA A 23 17.06 -38.57 -25.78
CA ALA A 23 15.98 -39.40 -25.24
C ALA A 23 16.55 -40.52 -24.34
N CYS A 24 15.79 -40.91 -23.33
CA CYS A 24 15.49 -42.32 -22.95
C CYS A 24 15.25 -42.54 -21.45
N GLY A 25 14.19 -43.23 -21.14
CA GLY A 25 14.12 -44.18 -20.04
C GLY A 25 13.35 -43.76 -18.80
N GLY A 26 12.06 -44.07 -18.73
CA GLY A 26 11.31 -44.02 -17.46
C GLY A 26 11.50 -45.28 -16.62
N PRO A 27 11.26 -45.21 -15.34
CA PRO A 27 10.77 -46.35 -14.57
C PRO A 27 9.40 -46.10 -13.94
N THR A 28 8.70 -47.20 -13.82
CA THR A 28 7.38 -47.50 -13.31
C THR A 28 7.05 -46.89 -11.93
N SER A 29 5.86 -46.31 -11.84
CA SER A 29 5.26 -45.78 -10.62
C SER A 29 4.59 -46.89 -9.78
N THR A 30 4.87 -46.85 -8.49
CA THR A 30 4.05 -47.44 -7.42
C THR A 30 3.01 -46.43 -6.93
N PRO A 31 1.82 -46.85 -6.50
CA PRO A 31 0.79 -45.90 -6.08
C PRO A 31 1.07 -45.36 -4.67
N ALA A 32 1.16 -44.03 -4.54
CA ALA A 32 1.19 -43.37 -3.27
C ALA A 32 -0.25 -43.15 -2.76
N GLU A 33 -0.38 -43.30 -1.45
CA GLU A 33 -1.60 -43.12 -0.67
C GLU A 33 -2.21 -41.73 -0.87
N LYS A 34 -3.56 -41.70 -0.89
CA LYS A 34 -4.37 -40.51 -0.91
C LYS A 34 -4.11 -39.67 0.36
N ALA A 35 -3.38 -38.57 0.19
CA ALA A 35 -3.41 -37.47 1.14
C ALA A 35 -4.78 -36.77 1.05
N ALA A 36 -5.31 -36.38 2.21
CA ALA A 36 -6.60 -35.73 2.35
C ALA A 36 -6.67 -34.47 1.48
N ALA A 37 -7.77 -34.33 0.76
CA ALA A 37 -8.04 -33.15 -0.05
C ALA A 37 -8.15 -31.90 0.83
N ASP A 38 -7.18 -31.02 0.73
CA ASP A 38 -7.32 -29.64 1.18
C ASP A 38 -8.52 -29.03 0.46
N SER A 39 -9.45 -28.49 1.25
CA SER A 39 -10.63 -27.85 0.71
C SER A 39 -10.21 -26.66 -0.17
N ALA A 40 -10.49 -26.74 -1.45
CA ALA A 40 -10.32 -25.62 -2.36
C ALA A 40 -11.02 -24.37 -1.77
N PRO A 41 -10.41 -23.19 -1.88
CA PRO A 41 -11.03 -21.95 -1.42
C PRO A 41 -12.41 -21.80 -2.06
N ALA A 42 -13.38 -21.33 -1.27
CA ALA A 42 -14.76 -21.13 -1.73
C ALA A 42 -14.73 -20.34 -3.05
N ALA A 43 -15.44 -20.87 -4.06
CA ALA A 43 -15.53 -20.22 -5.35
C ALA A 43 -16.17 -18.83 -5.17
N ASP A 44 -15.54 -17.80 -5.71
CA ASP A 44 -16.14 -16.48 -5.83
C ASP A 44 -17.43 -16.62 -6.66
N THR A 45 -18.58 -16.43 -6.04
CA THR A 45 -19.91 -16.58 -6.66
C THR A 45 -20.38 -15.31 -7.39
N GLY A 46 -19.48 -14.34 -7.57
CA GLY A 46 -19.77 -13.08 -8.26
C GLY A 46 -20.02 -13.26 -9.76
N PRO A 47 -20.38 -12.16 -10.46
CA PRO A 47 -20.74 -12.20 -11.89
C PRO A 47 -19.57 -12.70 -12.76
N SER A 48 -19.87 -13.60 -13.71
CA SER A 48 -18.88 -14.31 -14.55
C SER A 48 -18.61 -13.64 -15.89
N GLY A 49 -19.06 -12.41 -16.15
CA GLY A 49 -18.88 -11.70 -17.43
C GLY A 49 -18.25 -10.33 -17.24
N PRO A 50 -18.17 -9.53 -18.33
CA PRO A 50 -17.71 -8.16 -18.29
C PRO A 50 -18.45 -7.34 -17.22
N GLN A 51 -17.69 -6.48 -16.51
CA GLN A 51 -18.23 -5.61 -15.49
C GLN A 51 -17.89 -4.16 -15.84
N PRO A 52 -18.86 -3.22 -15.74
CA PRO A 52 -18.61 -1.82 -16.01
C PRO A 52 -17.64 -1.22 -15.00
N TRP A 53 -17.07 -0.07 -15.34
CA TRP A 53 -16.31 0.72 -14.40
C TRP A 53 -17.21 1.18 -13.24
N THR A 54 -16.75 1.01 -12.02
CA THR A 54 -17.44 1.48 -10.80
C THR A 54 -16.58 2.51 -10.09
N ARG A 55 -17.20 3.61 -9.65
CA ARG A 55 -16.49 4.69 -8.93
C ARG A 55 -16.18 4.28 -7.48
N ALA A 56 -17.06 3.52 -6.87
CA ALA A 56 -16.91 3.01 -5.52
C ALA A 56 -16.37 1.58 -5.50
N LEU A 57 -15.56 1.26 -4.50
CA LEU A 57 -15.17 -0.10 -4.18
C LEU A 57 -16.15 -0.69 -3.16
N PRO A 58 -16.51 -1.96 -3.28
CA PRO A 58 -17.35 -2.61 -2.28
C PRO A 58 -16.58 -2.77 -0.96
N ALA A 59 -17.32 -2.88 0.14
CA ALA A 59 -16.76 -3.13 1.47
C ALA A 59 -15.84 -4.36 1.48
N SER A 60 -14.82 -4.34 2.33
CA SER A 60 -13.84 -5.44 2.45
C SER A 60 -14.50 -6.79 2.70
N ALA A 61 -15.48 -6.84 3.59
CA ALA A 61 -16.23 -8.08 3.90
C ALA A 61 -16.97 -8.67 2.69
N LEU A 62 -17.27 -7.86 1.65
CA LEU A 62 -17.89 -8.30 0.40
C LEU A 62 -16.85 -8.57 -0.70
N SER A 63 -15.68 -7.95 -0.60
CA SER A 63 -14.62 -8.05 -1.61
C SER A 63 -13.71 -9.25 -1.36
N PHE A 64 -13.39 -9.54 -0.09
CA PHE A 64 -12.35 -10.48 0.27
C PHE A 64 -12.93 -11.72 0.95
N PRO A 65 -12.94 -12.89 0.28
CA PRO A 65 -13.19 -14.15 0.97
C PRO A 65 -12.07 -14.42 1.97
N ALA A 66 -12.41 -14.95 3.14
CA ALA A 66 -11.42 -15.35 4.13
C ALA A 66 -10.43 -16.38 3.55
N VAL A 67 -9.15 -16.19 3.83
CA VAL A 67 -8.07 -17.11 3.41
C VAL A 67 -7.49 -17.77 4.66
N ARG A 68 -7.60 -19.08 4.79
CA ARG A 68 -7.11 -19.84 5.96
C ARG A 68 -7.56 -19.31 7.33
N GLY A 69 -8.77 -18.72 7.40
CA GLY A 69 -9.29 -18.12 8.64
C GLY A 69 -8.76 -16.69 8.91
N TRP A 70 -8.09 -16.09 7.96
CA TRP A 70 -7.69 -14.68 7.98
C TRP A 70 -8.65 -13.84 7.15
N GLU A 71 -9.03 -12.71 7.68
CA GLU A 71 -9.83 -11.69 7.01
C GLU A 71 -8.97 -10.50 6.61
N THR A 72 -9.35 -9.85 5.51
CA THR A 72 -8.63 -8.69 4.97
C THR A 72 -9.42 -7.41 5.26
N ARG A 73 -8.69 -6.33 5.63
CA ARG A 73 -9.23 -4.98 5.82
C ARG A 73 -8.38 -3.97 5.08
N ARG A 74 -9.04 -2.94 4.48
CA ARG A 74 -8.40 -1.83 3.77
C ARG A 74 -8.08 -0.69 4.71
N LEU A 75 -6.81 -0.31 4.77
CA LEU A 75 -6.33 0.81 5.55
C LEU A 75 -5.73 1.87 4.63
N ILE A 76 -6.05 3.13 4.92
CA ILE A 76 -5.31 4.27 4.36
C ILE A 76 -4.35 4.76 5.42
N VAL A 77 -3.09 4.93 5.02
CA VAL A 77 -2.02 5.53 5.81
C VAL A 77 -1.56 6.76 5.04
N HIS A 78 -1.27 7.84 5.72
CA HIS A 78 -0.85 9.12 5.16
C HIS A 78 -1.94 9.78 4.29
N LEU A 79 -2.70 10.65 4.92
CA LEU A 79 -3.85 11.32 4.33
C LEU A 79 -4.08 12.65 5.06
N HIS A 80 -4.43 13.70 4.33
CA HIS A 80 -4.61 15.04 4.86
C HIS A 80 -6.06 15.48 4.85
N SER A 81 -6.49 16.04 5.97
CA SER A 81 -7.78 16.68 6.17
C SER A 81 -7.66 18.20 5.97
N PRO A 82 -8.76 18.95 6.09
CA PRO A 82 -8.69 20.42 6.10
C PRO A 82 -7.83 21.04 7.21
N TRP A 83 -7.33 20.27 8.20
CA TRP A 83 -6.36 20.76 9.17
C TRP A 83 -4.94 20.89 8.61
N SER A 84 -4.63 20.27 7.49
CA SER A 84 -3.36 20.52 6.79
C SER A 84 -3.40 21.87 6.07
N HIS A 85 -2.33 22.64 6.21
CA HIS A 85 -2.25 24.01 5.71
C HIS A 85 -2.33 24.10 4.18
N ASP A 86 -2.01 23.05 3.48
CA ASP A 86 -1.97 22.96 2.02
C ASP A 86 -3.09 22.07 1.43
N ALA A 87 -3.89 21.43 2.26
CA ALA A 87 -5.06 20.67 1.80
C ALA A 87 -6.18 21.59 1.27
N CYS A 88 -7.09 21.03 0.47
CA CYS A 88 -8.25 21.76 -0.06
C CYS A 88 -7.84 22.99 -0.89
N ASP A 89 -6.85 22.84 -1.79
CA ASP A 89 -6.26 23.95 -2.56
C ASP A 89 -5.66 25.07 -1.68
N GLY A 90 -5.13 24.71 -0.50
CA GLY A 90 -4.59 25.66 0.48
C GLY A 90 -5.65 26.41 1.30
N ASN A 91 -6.92 26.01 1.19
CA ASN A 91 -8.04 26.67 1.86
C ASN A 91 -8.76 25.72 2.84
N GLY A 92 -8.02 24.84 3.51
CA GLY A 92 -8.58 23.86 4.44
C GLY A 92 -9.10 24.50 5.72
N PHE A 93 -8.35 25.47 6.26
CA PHE A 93 -8.70 26.19 7.48
C PHE A 93 -8.27 27.65 7.39
N GLU A 94 -9.25 28.56 7.32
CA GLU A 94 -9.01 29.99 7.21
C GLU A 94 -9.84 30.78 8.23
N GLU A 95 -9.24 31.80 8.84
CA GLU A 95 -9.89 32.73 9.80
C GLU A 95 -10.68 32.00 10.92
N GLY A 96 -10.24 30.80 11.32
CA GLY A 96 -10.91 30.01 12.36
C GLY A 96 -12.07 29.16 11.84
N VAL A 97 -12.27 29.07 10.53
CA VAL A 97 -13.36 28.31 9.88
C VAL A 97 -12.77 27.16 9.10
N LEU A 98 -13.26 25.95 9.38
CA LEU A 98 -12.91 24.75 8.65
C LEU A 98 -13.67 24.69 7.32
N ASN A 99 -12.99 24.24 6.25
CA ASN A 99 -13.61 23.99 4.94
C ASN A 99 -14.47 22.73 4.98
N GLU A 100 -15.73 22.90 5.39
CA GLU A 100 -16.67 21.78 5.53
C GLU A 100 -16.96 21.03 4.21
N PRO A 101 -17.12 21.69 3.05
CA PRO A 101 -17.25 20.97 1.79
C PRO A 101 -16.08 20.02 1.50
N CYS A 102 -14.85 20.47 1.71
CA CYS A 102 -13.64 19.64 1.51
C CYS A 102 -13.60 18.46 2.50
N LEU A 103 -13.97 18.68 3.76
CA LEU A 103 -14.08 17.59 4.75
C LEU A 103 -15.14 16.56 4.32
N GLN A 104 -16.29 17.00 3.79
CA GLN A 104 -17.31 16.08 3.30
C GLN A 104 -16.83 15.28 2.08
N ASP A 105 -16.08 15.89 1.17
CA ASP A 105 -15.46 15.19 0.05
C ASP A 105 -14.47 14.12 0.53
N LEU A 106 -13.67 14.42 1.56
CA LEU A 106 -12.76 13.44 2.18
C LEU A 106 -13.51 12.28 2.80
N ARG A 107 -14.53 12.55 3.63
CA ARG A 107 -15.35 11.52 4.29
C ARG A 107 -16.07 10.62 3.28
N ALA A 108 -16.68 11.23 2.25
CA ALA A 108 -17.31 10.50 1.16
C ALA A 108 -16.30 9.67 0.36
N GLY A 109 -15.14 10.25 0.05
CA GLY A 109 -14.06 9.57 -0.67
C GLY A 109 -13.54 8.32 0.03
N LEU A 110 -13.35 8.38 1.34
CA LEU A 110 -12.98 7.22 2.17
C LEU A 110 -14.07 6.13 2.14
N CYS A 111 -15.34 6.53 2.25
CA CYS A 111 -16.45 5.60 2.13
C CYS A 111 -16.49 4.96 0.72
N ASP A 112 -16.40 5.75 -0.34
CA ASP A 112 -16.47 5.25 -1.72
C ASP A 112 -15.26 4.37 -2.09
N ALA A 113 -14.09 4.64 -1.50
CA ALA A 113 -12.90 3.80 -1.67
C ALA A 113 -12.94 2.49 -0.85
N GLY A 114 -14.03 2.20 -0.14
CA GLY A 114 -14.18 0.96 0.61
C GLY A 114 -13.22 0.82 1.80
N VAL A 115 -12.75 1.93 2.36
CA VAL A 115 -11.78 1.97 3.47
C VAL A 115 -12.45 1.56 4.77
N ASP A 116 -11.77 0.72 5.56
CA ASP A 116 -12.22 0.27 6.89
C ASP A 116 -11.63 1.15 8.01
N LEU A 117 -10.35 1.55 7.89
CA LEU A 117 -9.66 2.42 8.83
C LEU A 117 -8.76 3.41 8.09
N ALA A 118 -8.89 4.70 8.39
CA ALA A 118 -8.02 5.76 7.91
C ALA A 118 -7.18 6.34 9.06
N PHE A 119 -5.88 6.49 8.82
CA PHE A 119 -4.99 7.32 9.64
C PHE A 119 -4.82 8.65 8.93
N VAL A 120 -5.37 9.70 9.53
CA VAL A 120 -5.32 11.06 8.97
C VAL A 120 -4.19 11.80 9.65
N THR A 121 -3.19 12.18 8.84
CA THR A 121 -1.86 12.60 9.28
C THR A 121 -1.62 14.05 8.88
N ASP A 122 -2.43 14.95 9.41
CA ASP A 122 -2.34 16.37 9.09
C ASP A 122 -1.00 16.98 9.48
N HIS A 123 -0.53 17.96 8.70
CA HIS A 123 0.66 18.73 9.05
C HIS A 123 0.51 19.47 10.38
N PRO A 124 1.58 19.57 11.19
CA PRO A 124 1.51 20.14 12.54
C PRO A 124 1.12 21.62 12.58
N ALA A 125 1.35 22.38 11.50
CA ALA A 125 1.14 23.83 11.46
C ALA A 125 -0.26 24.29 11.94
N HIS A 126 -1.31 23.50 11.70
CA HIS A 126 -2.65 23.76 12.25
C HIS A 126 -3.09 22.67 13.22
N ALA A 127 -2.81 21.38 12.91
CA ALA A 127 -3.28 20.25 13.70
C ALA A 127 -2.73 20.25 15.13
N ALA A 128 -1.47 20.66 15.35
CA ALA A 128 -0.86 20.71 16.66
C ALA A 128 -1.54 21.70 17.62
N TYR A 129 -2.25 22.69 17.06
CA TYR A 129 -2.93 23.77 17.81
C TYR A 129 -4.39 23.48 18.09
N GLN A 130 -4.95 22.38 17.53
CA GLN A 130 -6.33 22.01 17.79
C GLN A 130 -6.46 21.16 19.06
N PRO A 131 -7.57 21.23 19.80
CA PRO A 131 -7.89 20.20 20.78
C PRO A 131 -7.85 18.81 20.12
N TYR A 132 -7.33 17.82 20.84
CA TYR A 132 -7.13 16.47 20.27
C TYR A 132 -8.41 15.85 19.70
N ASP A 133 -9.55 16.07 20.36
CA ASP A 133 -10.85 15.57 19.89
C ASP A 133 -11.35 16.24 18.61
N GLN A 134 -10.84 17.40 18.24
CA GLN A 134 -11.16 18.03 16.96
C GLN A 134 -10.43 17.39 15.77
N LEU A 135 -9.33 16.69 16.01
CA LEU A 135 -8.64 15.89 14.98
C LEU A 135 -9.47 14.71 14.51
N TRP A 136 -10.54 14.36 15.21
CA TRP A 136 -11.42 13.27 14.82
C TRP A 136 -12.45 13.68 13.75
N HIS A 137 -12.64 14.98 13.52
CA HIS A 137 -13.62 15.52 12.58
C HIS A 137 -15.04 14.94 12.75
N SER A 138 -15.46 14.71 14.02
CA SER A 138 -16.76 14.15 14.33
C SER A 138 -17.90 15.03 13.87
N ARG A 139 -18.97 14.43 13.36
CA ARG A 139 -20.20 15.09 12.91
C ARG A 139 -21.41 14.38 13.51
N ASP A 140 -22.58 15.02 13.41
CA ASP A 140 -23.84 14.43 13.88
C ASP A 140 -24.05 13.02 13.27
N GLY A 141 -24.31 12.06 14.14
CA GLY A 141 -24.50 10.65 13.77
C GLY A 141 -23.25 9.77 13.90
N ASP A 142 -22.06 10.37 14.00
CA ASP A 142 -20.82 9.61 14.23
C ASP A 142 -20.77 9.04 15.65
N GLN A 143 -19.93 8.03 15.84
CA GLN A 143 -19.69 7.41 17.15
C GLN A 143 -18.20 7.49 17.51
N PRO A 144 -17.85 7.66 18.78
CA PRO A 144 -16.45 7.64 19.17
C PRO A 144 -15.85 6.23 18.97
N LEU A 145 -14.65 6.16 18.40
CA LEU A 145 -13.82 4.96 18.44
C LEU A 145 -13.17 4.87 19.81
N LEU A 146 -13.40 3.75 20.53
CA LEU A 146 -12.97 3.60 21.91
C LEU A 146 -11.82 2.60 22.07
N ASP A 147 -10.89 2.89 22.99
CA ASP A 147 -9.91 1.94 23.53
C ASP A 147 -9.92 2.01 25.06
N GLY A 148 -10.23 0.89 25.71
CA GLY A 148 -10.35 0.84 27.18
C GLY A 148 -11.37 1.83 27.76
N GLY A 149 -12.34 2.28 26.97
CA GLY A 149 -13.34 3.27 27.35
C GLY A 149 -12.93 4.74 27.08
N ALA A 150 -11.70 5.00 26.67
CA ALA A 150 -11.26 6.31 26.22
C ALA A 150 -11.53 6.47 24.71
N ALA A 151 -12.02 7.64 24.30
CA ALA A 151 -12.18 7.97 22.89
C ALA A 151 -10.81 8.29 22.26
N ILE A 152 -10.49 7.63 21.15
CA ILE A 152 -9.21 7.74 20.45
C ILE A 152 -9.36 8.11 18.99
N GLY A 153 -10.57 8.32 18.52
CA GLY A 153 -10.89 8.61 17.15
C GLY A 153 -12.39 8.62 16.91
N ASN A 154 -12.77 8.48 15.67
CA ASN A 154 -14.16 8.55 15.21
C ASN A 154 -14.56 7.29 14.42
N THR A 155 -15.85 6.99 14.42
CA THR A 155 -16.48 5.98 13.58
C THR A 155 -17.60 6.64 12.79
N ILE A 156 -17.41 6.70 11.49
CA ILE A 156 -18.31 7.31 10.52
C ILE A 156 -19.20 6.22 9.96
N SER A 157 -20.52 6.48 9.86
CA SER A 157 -21.42 5.59 9.16
C SER A 157 -21.49 5.97 7.69
N CYS A 158 -20.99 5.11 6.81
CA CYS A 158 -21.08 5.30 5.36
C CYS A 158 -22.52 5.12 4.86
N ALA A 159 -22.81 5.61 3.65
CA ALA A 159 -24.18 5.55 3.07
C ALA A 159 -24.71 4.12 2.89
N ASP A 160 -23.83 3.13 2.74
CA ASP A 160 -24.14 1.71 2.67
C ASP A 160 -24.31 1.06 4.05
N GLY A 161 -24.17 1.84 5.14
CA GLY A 161 -24.36 1.41 6.54
C GLY A 161 -23.11 0.78 7.17
N ARG A 162 -21.98 0.61 6.43
CA ARG A 162 -20.77 0.10 7.05
C ARG A 162 -20.04 1.17 7.86
N PRO A 163 -19.33 0.77 8.92
CA PRO A 163 -18.47 1.68 9.67
C PRO A 163 -17.16 1.97 8.90
N LEU A 164 -16.72 3.21 8.94
CA LEU A 164 -15.41 3.67 8.61
C LEU A 164 -14.77 4.23 9.89
N HIS A 165 -13.62 3.70 10.27
CA HIS A 165 -12.91 4.19 11.44
C HIS A 165 -11.87 5.23 11.05
N TRP A 166 -11.72 6.25 11.88
CA TRP A 166 -10.80 7.36 11.69
C TRP A 166 -9.94 7.51 12.94
N MET A 167 -8.64 7.46 12.79
CA MET A 167 -7.68 7.74 13.85
C MET A 167 -6.77 8.90 13.43
N PRO A 168 -6.50 9.88 14.32
CA PRO A 168 -5.58 10.95 14.00
C PRO A 168 -4.12 10.46 13.97
N GLY A 169 -3.34 11.14 13.18
CA GLY A 169 -1.89 11.09 13.12
C GLY A 169 -1.37 12.51 12.88
N ILE A 170 -0.09 12.63 12.68
CA ILE A 170 0.59 13.87 12.25
C ILE A 170 1.60 13.46 11.18
N GLU A 171 1.85 14.31 10.21
CA GLU A 171 2.90 14.11 9.22
C GLU A 171 3.81 15.31 9.16
N ASP A 172 5.08 15.03 9.32
CA ASP A 172 6.27 15.80 8.94
C ASP A 172 7.32 14.76 8.51
N GLU A 173 8.59 14.91 8.82
CA GLU A 173 9.58 13.87 8.56
C GLU A 173 9.32 12.55 9.33
N LEU A 174 8.81 12.64 10.56
CA LEU A 174 8.24 11.55 11.32
C LEU A 174 6.71 11.57 11.16
N MET A 175 6.13 10.42 10.85
CA MET A 175 4.69 10.27 10.67
C MET A 175 4.11 9.32 11.73
N PRO A 176 3.81 9.83 12.95
CA PRO A 176 3.08 9.06 13.95
C PRO A 176 1.62 8.85 13.53
N ILE A 177 1.18 7.60 13.43
CA ILE A 177 -0.20 7.24 13.10
C ILE A 177 -0.93 6.67 14.31
N GLY A 178 -2.23 6.95 14.40
CA GLY A 178 -3.09 6.44 15.47
C GLY A 178 -2.71 6.99 16.84
N LEU A 179 -2.51 8.31 16.92
CA LEU A 179 -2.37 9.05 18.18
C LEU A 179 -3.56 8.77 19.09
N ARG A 180 -3.33 8.76 20.42
CA ARG A 180 -4.38 8.65 21.43
C ARG A 180 -4.53 9.92 22.26
N ALA A 181 -3.60 10.85 22.11
CA ALA A 181 -3.57 12.19 22.66
C ALA A 181 -2.49 13.00 21.95
N HIS A 182 -2.46 14.31 22.15
CA HIS A 182 -1.28 15.10 21.82
C HIS A 182 -0.08 14.71 22.67
N VAL A 183 1.13 14.85 22.11
CA VAL A 183 2.39 14.52 22.80
C VAL A 183 2.75 15.48 23.92
N ARG A 184 2.18 16.70 23.91
CA ARG A 184 2.34 17.73 24.95
C ARG A 184 0.99 18.37 25.22
N ALA A 185 0.85 18.97 26.40
CA ALA A 185 -0.35 19.71 26.76
C ALA A 185 -0.41 21.11 26.13
N ASP A 186 0.75 21.71 25.88
CA ASP A 186 0.87 23.03 25.25
C ASP A 186 0.94 22.89 23.72
N PRO A 187 0.10 23.63 22.96
CA PRO A 187 0.08 23.54 21.51
C PRO A 187 1.39 23.93 20.84
N VAL A 188 2.13 24.88 21.36
CA VAL A 188 3.44 25.30 20.81
C VAL A 188 4.48 24.21 21.03
N GLU A 189 4.44 23.56 22.21
CA GLU A 189 5.31 22.40 22.47
C GLU A 189 4.94 21.19 21.62
N ASN A 190 3.67 21.01 21.30
CA ASN A 190 3.22 19.99 20.33
C ASN A 190 3.81 20.24 18.95
N ASP A 191 3.67 21.45 18.43
CA ASP A 191 4.19 21.84 17.12
C ASP A 191 5.71 21.62 17.06
N VAL A 192 6.44 22.09 18.08
CA VAL A 192 7.90 21.85 18.16
C VAL A 192 8.23 20.35 18.18
N MET A 193 7.47 19.55 18.91
CA MET A 193 7.75 18.10 19.03
C MET A 193 7.45 17.35 17.74
N TYR A 194 6.33 17.67 17.08
CA TYR A 194 5.94 17.02 15.82
C TYR A 194 6.86 17.36 14.65
N ASN A 195 7.53 18.53 14.68
CA ASN A 195 8.52 18.93 13.67
C ASN A 195 9.95 18.40 13.98
N ARG A 196 10.07 17.39 14.87
CA ARG A 196 11.35 16.77 15.20
C ARG A 196 11.44 15.35 14.62
N PHE A 197 12.66 14.96 14.27
CA PHE A 197 12.98 13.65 13.75
C PHE A 197 14.15 13.01 14.50
N ASP A 198 14.00 12.88 15.81
CA ASP A 198 15.00 12.28 16.69
C ASP A 198 14.37 11.30 17.71
N ALA A 199 15.21 10.63 18.48
CA ALA A 199 14.77 9.64 19.46
C ALA A 199 13.78 10.21 20.48
N GLU A 200 13.93 11.50 20.91
CA GLU A 200 13.00 12.11 21.85
C GLU A 200 11.60 12.29 21.24
N ALA A 201 11.51 12.62 19.95
CA ALA A 201 10.23 12.70 19.25
C ALA A 201 9.60 11.31 19.09
N ILE A 202 10.40 10.29 18.76
CA ILE A 202 9.93 8.90 18.66
C ILE A 202 9.39 8.43 20.00
N ASP A 203 10.15 8.59 21.09
CA ASP A 203 9.71 8.24 22.45
C ASP A 203 8.43 8.97 22.84
N ALA A 204 8.30 10.27 22.47
CA ALA A 204 7.13 11.07 22.80
C ALA A 204 5.86 10.60 22.10
N VAL A 205 5.94 10.20 20.82
CA VAL A 205 4.78 9.70 20.07
C VAL A 205 4.41 8.29 20.50
N GLU A 206 5.37 7.44 20.83
CA GLU A 206 5.13 6.12 21.41
C GLU A 206 4.45 6.21 22.79
N ALA A 207 4.86 7.17 23.61
CA ALA A 207 4.29 7.38 24.94
C ALA A 207 2.78 7.72 24.91
N VAL A 208 2.30 8.32 23.83
CA VAL A 208 0.87 8.56 23.60
C VAL A 208 0.21 7.46 22.76
N GLY A 209 0.90 6.33 22.58
CA GLY A 209 0.39 5.13 21.93
C GLY A 209 0.29 5.21 20.40
N ALA A 210 0.94 6.17 19.75
CA ALA A 210 1.05 6.21 18.30
C ALA A 210 2.05 5.15 17.79
N LEU A 211 1.98 4.86 16.50
CA LEU A 211 2.98 4.07 15.79
C LEU A 211 3.84 5.04 14.96
N PRO A 212 5.14 5.17 15.25
CA PRO A 212 6.01 6.03 14.46
C PRO A 212 6.35 5.38 13.12
N PHE A 213 5.97 6.03 12.03
CA PHE A 213 6.36 5.72 10.66
C PHE A 213 7.21 6.84 10.09
N ILE A 214 7.87 6.60 8.96
CA ILE A 214 8.59 7.61 8.19
C ILE A 214 7.90 7.77 6.85
N ALA A 215 7.48 9.01 6.55
CA ALA A 215 7.00 9.42 5.25
C ALA A 215 8.18 9.79 4.33
N HIS A 216 7.93 9.85 3.01
CA HIS A 216 8.86 10.39 2.00
C HIS A 216 10.27 9.80 2.08
N THR A 217 10.37 8.49 1.82
CA THR A 217 11.67 7.80 1.93
C THR A 217 12.55 7.91 0.69
N GLU A 218 12.05 8.43 -0.42
CA GLU A 218 12.71 8.47 -1.73
C GLU A 218 14.03 9.23 -1.74
N GLN A 219 14.21 10.20 -0.83
CA GLN A 219 15.44 10.99 -0.69
C GLN A 219 16.27 10.64 0.55
N ARG A 220 15.83 9.66 1.35
CA ARG A 220 16.47 9.32 2.62
C ARG A 220 17.77 8.53 2.42
N GLN A 221 18.61 8.55 3.45
CA GLN A 221 19.84 7.78 3.49
C GLN A 221 19.67 6.56 4.41
N LEU A 222 20.19 5.40 3.98
CA LEU A 222 20.05 4.13 4.71
C LEU A 222 20.49 4.23 6.19
N ASP A 223 21.64 4.86 6.46
CA ASP A 223 22.16 4.98 7.81
C ASP A 223 21.27 5.83 8.72
N SER A 224 20.64 6.88 8.15
CA SER A 224 19.67 7.71 8.88
C SER A 224 18.42 6.91 9.21
N LEU A 225 17.84 6.21 8.22
CA LEU A 225 16.66 5.36 8.44
C LEU A 225 16.95 4.23 9.44
N ARG A 226 18.14 3.60 9.37
CA ARG A 226 18.57 2.58 10.32
C ARG A 226 18.54 3.12 11.75
N ALA A 227 19.15 4.28 11.99
CA ALA A 227 19.18 4.90 13.30
C ALA A 227 17.77 5.21 13.84
N GLN A 228 16.84 5.60 12.97
CA GLN A 228 15.45 5.87 13.36
C GLN A 228 14.68 4.58 13.70
N VAL A 229 14.89 3.51 12.92
CA VAL A 229 14.28 2.20 13.20
C VAL A 229 14.84 1.62 14.51
N GLU A 230 16.15 1.74 14.76
CA GLU A 230 16.77 1.35 16.04
C GLU A 230 16.26 2.19 17.22
N ALA A 231 15.79 3.42 16.96
CA ALA A 231 15.17 4.28 17.97
C ALA A 231 13.66 4.00 18.19
N GLY A 232 13.02 3.12 17.41
CA GLY A 232 11.61 2.73 17.63
C GLY A 232 10.69 2.90 16.43
N VAL A 233 11.15 3.45 15.29
CA VAL A 233 10.30 3.54 14.09
C VAL A 233 9.86 2.14 13.64
N VAL A 234 8.54 1.98 13.47
CA VAL A 234 7.89 0.71 13.13
C VAL A 234 7.97 0.42 11.63
N GLY A 235 7.85 1.46 10.80
CA GLY A 235 7.77 1.25 9.36
C GLY A 235 8.09 2.49 8.53
N VAL A 236 8.16 2.28 7.22
CA VAL A 236 8.53 3.29 6.23
C VAL A 236 7.60 3.23 5.02
N GLU A 237 7.43 4.34 4.33
CA GLU A 237 6.77 4.34 3.03
C GLU A 237 7.69 3.74 1.97
N LEU A 238 7.16 2.77 1.22
CA LEU A 238 7.80 2.20 0.04
C LEU A 238 7.21 2.73 -1.26
N PHE A 239 6.07 3.40 -1.17
CA PHE A 239 5.40 4.13 -2.24
C PHE A 239 4.67 5.33 -1.65
N ASN A 240 4.89 6.50 -2.24
CA ASN A 240 4.19 7.74 -1.90
C ASN A 240 3.64 8.37 -3.17
N LEU A 241 2.36 8.80 -3.14
CA LEU A 241 1.73 9.36 -4.32
C LEU A 241 2.27 10.75 -4.65
N HIS A 242 2.67 11.56 -3.65
CA HIS A 242 3.27 12.87 -3.86
C HIS A 242 4.52 12.75 -4.73
N ALA A 243 5.44 11.83 -4.42
CA ALA A 243 6.64 11.60 -5.23
C ALA A 243 6.35 11.28 -6.70
N ALA A 244 5.19 10.68 -6.99
CA ALA A 244 4.78 10.40 -8.37
C ALA A 244 4.26 11.64 -9.11
N PHE A 245 3.80 12.67 -8.40
CA PHE A 245 3.25 13.91 -9.00
C PHE A 245 4.18 15.10 -8.88
N ASP A 246 5.01 15.19 -7.85
CA ASP A 246 5.99 16.26 -7.70
C ASP A 246 6.99 16.22 -8.85
N PRO A 247 7.19 17.32 -9.60
CA PRO A 247 8.04 17.33 -10.79
C PRO A 247 9.50 17.00 -10.50
N ASP A 248 10.03 17.50 -9.37
CA ASP A 248 11.45 17.35 -9.04
C ASP A 248 11.72 15.92 -8.57
N LEU A 249 10.87 15.39 -7.69
CA LEU A 249 10.98 14.01 -7.19
C LEU A 249 10.78 12.99 -8.32
N ARG A 250 9.73 13.19 -9.12
CA ARG A 250 9.41 12.30 -10.22
C ARG A 250 10.53 12.21 -11.26
N ASP A 251 11.07 13.34 -11.68
CA ASP A 251 12.12 13.39 -12.70
C ASP A 251 13.45 12.83 -12.16
N GLU A 252 13.81 13.16 -10.91
CA GLU A 252 15.07 12.74 -10.30
C GLU A 252 15.06 11.26 -9.87
N PHE A 253 13.98 10.80 -9.21
CA PHE A 253 13.94 9.48 -8.57
C PHE A 253 13.16 8.43 -9.36
N LEU A 254 12.13 8.82 -10.12
CA LEU A 254 11.32 7.88 -10.88
C LEU A 254 11.67 7.84 -12.38
N GLY A 255 12.50 8.77 -12.87
CA GLY A 255 12.87 8.85 -14.28
C GLY A 255 11.69 9.13 -15.21
N LEU A 256 10.67 9.82 -14.72
CA LEU A 256 9.45 10.18 -15.44
C LEU A 256 9.52 11.64 -15.88
N GLU A 257 10.06 11.91 -17.07
CA GLU A 257 10.15 13.28 -17.58
C GLU A 257 8.77 13.92 -17.77
N ARG A 258 8.66 15.21 -17.45
CA ARG A 258 7.40 15.95 -17.49
C ARG A 258 6.69 15.87 -18.84
N ALA A 259 7.41 15.88 -19.94
CA ALA A 259 6.82 15.82 -21.29
C ALA A 259 6.15 14.46 -21.54
N ASP A 260 6.79 13.38 -21.11
CA ASP A 260 6.29 12.01 -21.25
C ASP A 260 5.04 11.80 -20.38
N TRP A 261 5.09 12.29 -19.14
CA TRP A 261 3.96 12.19 -18.22
C TRP A 261 2.71 12.94 -18.73
N LEU A 262 2.87 14.21 -19.15
CA LEU A 262 1.73 15.00 -19.68
C LEU A 262 1.14 14.35 -20.94
N GLY A 263 1.98 13.79 -21.80
CA GLY A 263 1.54 13.04 -22.97
C GLY A 263 0.74 11.78 -22.59
N ALA A 264 1.22 11.08 -21.57
CA ALA A 264 0.61 9.84 -21.10
C ALA A 264 -0.77 10.07 -20.43
N ILE A 265 -0.95 11.11 -19.62
CA ILE A 265 -2.25 11.36 -18.96
C ILE A 265 -3.31 11.92 -19.91
N ALA A 266 -2.91 12.55 -21.02
CA ALA A 266 -3.83 13.26 -21.91
C ALA A 266 -5.02 12.40 -22.40
N PRO A 267 -4.89 11.13 -22.80
CA PRO A 267 -6.02 10.32 -23.23
C PRO A 267 -7.10 10.13 -22.15
N MET A 268 -6.69 10.12 -20.88
CA MET A 268 -7.60 9.88 -19.74
C MET A 268 -8.15 11.17 -19.15
N THR A 269 -7.42 12.29 -19.29
CA THR A 269 -7.83 13.60 -18.75
C THR A 269 -8.50 14.52 -19.78
N ALA A 270 -8.39 14.23 -21.09
CA ALA A 270 -8.98 15.06 -22.14
C ALA A 270 -10.50 15.19 -21.97
N PRO A 271 -11.10 16.35 -22.35
CA PRO A 271 -12.55 16.56 -22.30
C PRO A 271 -13.34 15.60 -23.18
N THR A 272 -12.71 15.09 -24.22
CA THR A 272 -13.28 14.10 -25.17
C THR A 272 -12.45 12.82 -25.12
N GLY A 273 -13.06 11.68 -25.39
CA GLY A 273 -12.41 10.38 -25.39
C GLY A 273 -13.20 9.34 -24.63
N THR A 274 -12.73 8.10 -24.66
CA THR A 274 -13.42 6.92 -24.13
C THR A 274 -12.69 6.27 -22.94
N ALA A 275 -11.44 6.69 -22.67
CA ALA A 275 -10.67 6.13 -21.56
C ALA A 275 -11.23 6.56 -20.19
N GLU A 276 -11.20 5.68 -19.21
CA GLU A 276 -11.69 5.95 -17.86
C GLU A 276 -10.77 6.95 -17.12
N PRO A 277 -11.28 8.09 -16.63
CA PRO A 277 -10.43 9.09 -15.97
C PRO A 277 -9.68 8.57 -14.75
N ASP A 278 -10.25 7.66 -13.96
CA ASP A 278 -9.57 7.11 -12.79
C ASP A 278 -8.23 6.44 -13.14
N LEU A 279 -8.08 5.98 -14.39
CA LEU A 279 -6.88 5.24 -14.83
C LEU A 279 -5.68 6.14 -15.15
N PHE A 280 -5.79 7.47 -15.05
CA PHE A 280 -4.64 8.33 -15.38
C PHE A 280 -3.42 8.11 -14.47
N MET A 281 -3.61 7.57 -13.27
CA MET A 281 -2.51 7.18 -12.40
C MET A 281 -1.58 6.14 -13.04
N LEU A 282 -2.06 5.33 -14.00
CA LEU A 282 -1.20 4.37 -14.72
C LEU A 282 0.02 5.05 -15.37
N ALA A 283 -0.11 6.33 -15.73
CA ALA A 283 1.00 7.10 -16.29
C ALA A 283 2.16 7.31 -15.30
N VAL A 284 1.88 7.33 -14.01
CA VAL A 284 2.86 7.54 -12.93
C VAL A 284 3.07 6.30 -12.05
N LEU A 285 2.31 5.22 -12.29
CA LEU A 285 2.47 3.99 -11.53
C LEU A 285 3.75 3.27 -11.93
N ARG A 286 4.79 3.50 -11.15
CA ARG A 286 6.11 2.88 -11.26
C ARG A 286 6.58 2.46 -9.87
N GLU A 287 7.43 1.44 -9.82
CA GLU A 287 8.12 1.11 -8.58
C GLU A 287 9.01 2.27 -8.15
N GLN A 288 8.85 2.73 -6.94
CA GLN A 288 9.73 3.72 -6.33
C GLN A 288 10.99 2.99 -5.81
N THR A 289 11.86 2.66 -6.75
CA THR A 289 13.05 1.83 -6.51
C THR A 289 13.94 2.34 -5.37
N PRO A 290 14.16 3.67 -5.16
CA PRO A 290 14.93 4.14 -4.01
C PRO A 290 14.29 3.72 -2.68
N SER A 291 12.99 3.96 -2.50
CA SER A 291 12.24 3.64 -1.27
C SER A 291 12.19 2.13 -1.01
N VAL A 292 11.85 1.34 -2.04
CA VAL A 292 11.82 -0.12 -1.97
C VAL A 292 13.21 -0.68 -1.64
N GLY A 293 14.28 -0.14 -2.26
CA GLY A 293 15.66 -0.58 -2.00
C GLY A 293 16.13 -0.28 -0.57
N LEU A 294 15.75 0.88 -0.01
CA LEU A 294 16.03 1.22 1.39
C LEU A 294 15.29 0.30 2.35
N TRP A 295 14.01 0.06 2.10
CA TRP A 295 13.21 -0.86 2.90
C TRP A 295 13.74 -2.30 2.85
N ASP A 296 14.11 -2.81 1.69
CA ASP A 296 14.74 -4.12 1.54
C ASP A 296 16.05 -4.20 2.33
N ALA A 297 16.91 -3.19 2.20
CA ALA A 297 18.19 -3.14 2.92
C ALA A 297 18.01 -3.14 4.44
N LEU A 298 17.02 -2.39 4.97
CA LEU A 298 16.70 -2.39 6.40
C LEU A 298 16.22 -3.77 6.85
N ASN A 299 15.40 -4.45 6.06
CA ASN A 299 14.83 -5.75 6.41
C ASN A 299 15.85 -6.90 6.40
N THR A 300 17.06 -6.70 5.88
CA THR A 300 18.14 -7.70 6.03
C THR A 300 18.56 -7.89 7.49
N GLU A 301 18.41 -6.86 8.34
CA GLU A 301 18.89 -6.86 9.72
C GLU A 301 17.82 -6.51 10.75
N LEU A 302 16.87 -5.63 10.38
CA LEU A 302 15.82 -5.11 11.24
C LEU A 302 14.45 -5.62 10.79
N ASP A 303 13.42 -5.39 11.63
CA ASP A 303 12.05 -5.73 11.31
C ASP A 303 11.29 -4.42 11.01
N VAL A 304 11.14 -4.08 9.72
CA VAL A 304 10.58 -2.81 9.27
C VAL A 304 9.37 -3.05 8.38
N VAL A 305 8.24 -2.45 8.73
CA VAL A 305 7.00 -2.54 7.96
C VAL A 305 7.06 -1.61 6.75
N GLY A 306 6.68 -2.11 5.58
CA GLY A 306 6.49 -1.29 4.38
C GLY A 306 5.01 -0.94 4.20
N VAL A 307 4.73 0.34 3.94
CA VAL A 307 3.39 0.86 3.65
C VAL A 307 3.40 1.76 2.42
N ALA A 308 2.21 2.05 1.87
CA ALA A 308 2.05 3.09 0.87
C ALA A 308 1.27 4.27 1.45
N GLY A 309 1.76 5.47 1.23
CA GLY A 309 1.13 6.73 1.59
C GLY A 309 0.35 7.32 0.42
N THR A 310 -0.92 7.68 0.66
CA THR A 310 -1.71 8.36 -0.38
C THR A 310 -1.33 9.83 -0.48
N ASP A 311 -0.96 10.43 0.63
CA ASP A 311 -0.59 11.85 0.72
C ASP A 311 -1.60 12.75 -0.01
N ALA A 312 -2.87 12.37 0.13
CA ALA A 312 -3.96 13.00 -0.60
C ALA A 312 -4.40 14.28 0.10
N HIS A 313 -4.27 15.42 -0.60
CA HIS A 313 -4.59 16.76 -0.12
C HIS A 313 -5.74 17.43 -0.85
N GLN A 314 -6.08 16.99 -2.06
CA GLN A 314 -6.97 17.70 -2.98
C GLN A 314 -6.42 19.11 -3.35
N ASN A 315 -5.15 19.18 -3.83
CA ASN A 315 -4.45 20.44 -4.14
C ASN A 315 -3.56 20.36 -5.40
N VAL A 316 -3.66 19.28 -6.21
CA VAL A 316 -2.73 19.03 -7.34
C VAL A 316 -3.40 19.23 -8.71
N LEU A 317 -4.64 18.76 -8.89
CA LEU A 317 -5.35 18.79 -10.17
C LEU A 317 -6.84 19.18 -9.98
N PRO A 318 -7.12 20.48 -9.70
CA PRO A 318 -8.47 20.94 -9.39
C PRO A 318 -9.41 20.96 -10.58
N THR A 319 -8.90 20.73 -11.80
CA THR A 319 -9.70 20.70 -13.02
C THR A 319 -10.64 19.51 -13.03
N SER A 320 -11.92 19.75 -13.30
CA SER A 320 -12.88 18.66 -13.53
C SER A 320 -12.54 17.92 -14.82
N LEU A 321 -12.46 16.60 -14.71
CA LEU A 321 -12.27 15.69 -15.84
C LEU A 321 -13.63 15.45 -16.54
N ARG A 322 -13.64 14.65 -17.61
CA ARG A 322 -14.86 14.42 -18.41
C ARG A 322 -15.99 13.71 -17.66
N ASP A 323 -15.72 13.06 -16.55
CA ASP A 323 -16.69 12.44 -15.65
C ASP A 323 -17.32 13.44 -14.66
N GLY A 324 -16.94 14.72 -14.75
CA GLY A 324 -17.43 15.81 -13.91
C GLY A 324 -16.75 15.91 -12.54
N GLU A 325 -15.84 15.00 -12.21
CA GLU A 325 -15.09 15.01 -10.96
C GLU A 325 -13.70 15.63 -11.16
N ARG A 326 -13.20 16.34 -10.16
CA ARG A 326 -11.83 16.88 -10.23
C ARG A 326 -10.79 15.77 -10.30
N GLY A 327 -9.67 16.03 -10.94
CA GLY A 327 -8.62 15.03 -11.17
C GLY A 327 -8.03 14.46 -9.90
N ASP A 328 -7.89 15.25 -8.86
CA ASP A 328 -7.34 14.91 -7.55
C ASP A 328 -8.39 14.83 -6.44
N SER A 329 -9.64 14.45 -6.76
CA SER A 329 -10.64 14.23 -5.72
C SER A 329 -10.16 13.16 -4.73
N TYR A 330 -10.51 13.30 -3.44
CA TYR A 330 -10.21 12.29 -2.43
C TYR A 330 -10.72 10.90 -2.87
N ARG A 331 -11.96 10.79 -3.36
CA ARG A 331 -12.50 9.53 -3.86
C ARG A 331 -11.55 8.87 -4.88
N ARG A 332 -11.06 9.64 -5.86
CA ARG A 332 -10.21 9.13 -6.93
C ARG A 332 -8.86 8.66 -6.40
N MET A 333 -8.18 9.51 -5.63
CA MET A 333 -6.85 9.20 -5.08
C MET A 333 -6.89 8.03 -4.10
N LEU A 334 -7.88 7.98 -3.21
CA LEU A 334 -8.03 6.92 -2.21
C LEU A 334 -8.45 5.56 -2.81
N ARG A 335 -9.01 5.56 -4.04
CA ARG A 335 -9.35 4.35 -4.76
C ARG A 335 -8.14 3.68 -5.44
N TRP A 336 -7.06 4.42 -5.68
CA TRP A 336 -5.94 3.91 -6.47
C TRP A 336 -5.17 2.79 -5.77
N PHE A 337 -4.93 2.93 -4.48
CA PHE A 337 -4.24 1.91 -3.69
C PHE A 337 -4.54 2.07 -2.20
N ASN A 338 -4.24 1.03 -1.45
CA ASN A 338 -4.40 0.98 0.00
C ASN A 338 -3.39 0.00 0.62
N ASN A 339 -3.41 -0.07 1.95
CA ASN A 339 -2.68 -1.07 2.71
C ASN A 339 -3.68 -2.11 3.21
N GLU A 340 -3.61 -3.33 2.69
CA GLU A 340 -4.42 -4.44 3.17
C GLU A 340 -3.77 -5.09 4.38
N VAL A 341 -4.50 -5.21 5.49
CA VAL A 341 -4.05 -5.95 6.67
C VAL A 341 -4.82 -7.24 6.82
N ARG A 342 -4.16 -8.25 7.37
CA ARG A 342 -4.76 -9.55 7.67
C ARG A 342 -4.92 -9.75 9.16
N VAL A 343 -6.13 -10.10 9.58
CA VAL A 343 -6.50 -10.36 10.96
C VAL A 343 -7.21 -11.71 11.08
N PRO A 344 -7.08 -12.40 12.21
CA PRO A 344 -7.89 -13.60 12.45
C PRO A 344 -9.39 -13.26 12.36
N ALA A 345 -10.20 -14.17 11.83
CA ALA A 345 -11.65 -13.96 11.69
C ALA A 345 -12.33 -13.59 13.02
N ALA A 346 -11.80 -14.05 14.15
CA ALA A 346 -12.32 -13.70 15.48
C ALA A 346 -12.06 -12.22 15.88
N GLU A 347 -11.14 -11.54 15.20
CA GLU A 347 -10.76 -10.13 15.42
C GLU A 347 -11.15 -9.24 14.23
N ALA A 348 -11.95 -9.76 13.32
CA ALA A 348 -12.28 -9.10 12.05
C ALA A 348 -13.02 -7.75 12.24
N ASP A 349 -13.74 -7.58 13.34
CA ASP A 349 -14.50 -6.36 13.65
C ASP A 349 -13.81 -5.45 14.68
N ASP A 350 -12.52 -5.73 15.02
CA ASP A 350 -11.75 -4.91 15.97
C ASP A 350 -10.76 -3.99 15.22
N PRO A 351 -11.02 -2.67 15.10
CA PRO A 351 -10.10 -1.72 14.46
C PRO A 351 -8.73 -1.66 15.12
N LEU A 352 -8.63 -1.96 16.41
CA LEU A 352 -7.36 -2.01 17.12
C LEU A 352 -6.57 -3.27 16.74
N ALA A 353 -7.24 -4.38 16.40
CA ALA A 353 -6.57 -5.54 15.83
C ALA A 353 -5.98 -5.23 14.43
N TRP A 354 -6.70 -4.44 13.62
CA TRP A 354 -6.18 -4.02 12.30
C TRP A 354 -4.93 -3.17 12.44
N ARG A 355 -4.93 -2.21 13.39
CA ARG A 355 -3.76 -1.41 13.72
C ARG A 355 -2.59 -2.28 14.23
N ARG A 356 -2.86 -3.27 15.09
CA ARG A 356 -1.83 -4.24 15.55
C ARG A 356 -1.30 -5.09 14.41
N ALA A 357 -2.15 -5.50 13.47
CA ALA A 357 -1.75 -6.25 12.28
C ALA A 357 -0.82 -5.43 11.38
N LEU A 358 -1.13 -4.14 11.17
CA LEU A 358 -0.27 -3.22 10.44
C LEU A 358 1.10 -3.12 11.11
N ALA A 359 1.15 -2.83 12.42
CA ALA A 359 2.38 -2.72 13.18
C ALA A 359 3.23 -4.01 13.18
N ALA A 360 2.58 -5.16 13.07
CA ALA A 360 3.25 -6.46 12.99
C ALA A 360 3.67 -6.85 11.57
N GLY A 361 3.45 -5.98 10.56
CA GLY A 361 3.74 -6.28 9.16
C GLY A 361 2.85 -7.36 8.53
N ARG A 362 1.72 -7.72 9.16
CA ARG A 362 0.69 -8.54 8.52
C ARG A 362 -0.12 -7.71 7.52
N ALA A 363 0.60 -7.10 6.61
CA ALA A 363 0.10 -6.11 5.67
C ALA A 363 0.74 -6.28 4.29
N ALA A 364 0.04 -5.77 3.29
CA ALA A 364 0.54 -5.63 1.93
C ALA A 364 0.06 -4.31 1.33
N VAL A 365 0.87 -3.70 0.47
CA VAL A 365 0.44 -2.58 -0.38
C VAL A 365 -0.27 -3.15 -1.60
N VAL A 366 -1.46 -2.66 -1.92
CA VAL A 366 -2.29 -3.16 -3.02
C VAL A 366 -2.74 -2.01 -3.90
N PHE A 367 -2.48 -2.11 -5.21
CA PHE A 367 -2.92 -1.15 -6.21
C PHE A 367 -4.28 -1.55 -6.77
N GLU A 368 -5.34 -1.21 -6.06
CA GLU A 368 -6.76 -1.49 -6.38
C GLU A 368 -7.22 -0.87 -7.71
N LEU A 369 -6.51 0.12 -8.22
CA LEU A 369 -6.72 0.65 -9.57
C LEU A 369 -6.67 -0.44 -10.64
N LEU A 370 -5.80 -1.43 -10.45
CA LEU A 370 -5.60 -2.58 -11.33
C LEU A 370 -6.63 -3.70 -11.09
N GLY A 371 -7.64 -3.44 -10.26
CA GLY A 371 -8.65 -4.39 -9.82
C GLY A 371 -8.34 -4.99 -8.44
N THR A 372 -9.38 -5.44 -7.76
CA THR A 372 -9.26 -6.01 -6.41
C THR A 372 -8.68 -7.43 -6.47
N PRO A 373 -7.50 -7.68 -5.86
CA PRO A 373 -6.91 -9.01 -5.81
C PRO A 373 -7.57 -9.85 -4.71
N VAL A 374 -7.93 -11.08 -5.02
CA VAL A 374 -8.52 -12.01 -4.04
C VAL A 374 -7.83 -13.37 -4.05
N GLY A 375 -7.83 -14.03 -2.91
CA GLY A 375 -7.36 -15.41 -2.76
C GLY A 375 -5.84 -15.57 -2.83
N TRP A 376 -5.06 -14.49 -2.79
CA TRP A 376 -3.61 -14.57 -2.67
C TRP A 376 -3.19 -14.89 -1.24
N ASP A 377 -2.06 -15.56 -1.09
CA ASP A 377 -1.46 -15.83 0.21
C ASP A 377 0.06 -16.01 0.08
N VAL A 378 0.79 -15.55 1.08
CA VAL A 378 2.24 -15.73 1.18
C VAL A 378 2.59 -16.12 2.61
N ARG A 379 3.20 -17.29 2.76
CA ARG A 379 3.57 -17.86 4.06
C ARG A 379 4.79 -18.75 3.95
N VAL A 380 5.50 -18.96 5.04
CA VAL A 380 6.54 -19.98 5.12
C VAL A 380 5.99 -21.21 5.84
N GLU A 381 6.02 -22.35 5.18
CA GLU A 381 5.69 -23.64 5.75
C GLU A 381 6.98 -24.31 6.25
N GLY A 382 6.99 -24.72 7.52
CA GLY A 382 8.13 -25.35 8.19
C GLY A 382 7.66 -26.13 9.42
N SER A 383 8.40 -26.07 10.52
CA SER A 383 7.98 -26.66 11.80
C SER A 383 6.68 -26.04 12.34
N ARG A 384 6.42 -24.80 11.99
CA ARG A 384 5.13 -24.09 12.07
C ARG A 384 4.99 -23.21 10.83
N THR A 385 3.78 -22.77 10.55
CA THR A 385 3.55 -21.73 9.55
C THR A 385 3.99 -20.36 10.10
N LEU A 386 4.71 -19.58 9.26
CA LEU A 386 5.01 -18.18 9.50
C LEU A 386 4.20 -17.31 8.55
N GLU A 387 3.56 -16.30 9.10
CA GLU A 387 2.73 -15.34 8.37
C GLU A 387 3.54 -14.07 8.01
N LEU A 388 2.96 -13.21 7.14
CA LEU A 388 3.57 -11.93 6.79
C LEU A 388 3.98 -11.14 8.05
N GLY A 389 5.15 -10.51 7.99
CA GLY A 389 5.72 -9.72 9.08
C GLY A 389 6.41 -10.54 10.16
N GLU A 390 6.22 -11.86 10.21
CA GLU A 390 6.85 -12.68 11.27
C GLU A 390 8.34 -12.85 11.06
N THR A 391 9.06 -12.94 12.19
CA THR A 391 10.48 -13.24 12.26
C THR A 391 10.70 -14.51 13.11
N ALA A 392 11.52 -15.42 12.61
CA ALA A 392 11.89 -16.65 13.32
C ALA A 392 13.34 -17.05 13.06
N PRO A 393 13.98 -17.83 13.96
CA PRO A 393 15.29 -18.41 13.70
C PRO A 393 15.22 -19.42 12.53
N TRP A 394 16.15 -19.30 11.59
CA TRP A 394 16.25 -20.25 10.46
C TRP A 394 16.42 -21.69 10.91
N THR A 395 17.19 -21.91 11.99
CA THR A 395 17.46 -23.24 12.57
C THR A 395 16.22 -23.98 13.04
N ASP A 396 15.13 -23.25 13.34
CA ASP A 396 13.87 -23.80 13.83
C ASP A 396 12.98 -24.30 12.69
N HIS A 397 13.35 -24.01 11.42
CA HIS A 397 12.56 -24.30 10.23
C HIS A 397 13.34 -25.13 9.18
N PRO A 398 13.89 -26.30 9.54
CA PRO A 398 14.63 -27.14 8.59
C PRO A 398 13.71 -27.60 7.45
N GLY A 399 14.16 -27.42 6.21
CA GLY A 399 13.39 -27.81 5.01
C GLY A 399 12.16 -26.95 4.74
N ALA A 400 12.11 -25.76 5.29
CA ALA A 400 11.02 -24.82 5.05
C ALA A 400 10.88 -24.44 3.58
N SER A 401 9.66 -24.10 3.18
CA SER A 401 9.35 -23.56 1.86
C SER A 401 8.46 -22.33 1.95
N LEU A 402 8.70 -21.34 1.08
CA LEU A 402 7.79 -20.25 0.87
C LEU A 402 6.65 -20.73 -0.03
N GLN A 403 5.43 -20.61 0.47
CA GLN A 403 4.22 -20.87 -0.30
C GLN A 403 3.70 -19.56 -0.85
N VAL A 404 3.47 -19.50 -2.16
CA VAL A 404 2.97 -18.35 -2.89
C VAL A 404 1.70 -18.75 -3.62
N ASP A 405 0.55 -18.37 -3.08
CA ASP A 405 -0.74 -18.53 -3.75
C ASP A 405 -1.04 -17.24 -4.52
N CYS A 406 -1.13 -17.32 -5.85
CA CYS A 406 -1.34 -16.14 -6.69
C CYS A 406 -2.74 -15.55 -6.54
N PRO A 407 -2.85 -14.22 -6.66
CA PRO A 407 -4.14 -13.54 -6.67
C PRO A 407 -4.98 -13.93 -7.88
N ARG A 408 -6.28 -13.75 -7.74
CA ARG A 408 -7.24 -13.68 -8.82
C ARG A 408 -7.89 -12.31 -8.81
N LEU A 409 -8.38 -11.87 -9.95
CA LEU A 409 -9.22 -10.68 -10.00
C LEU A 409 -10.58 -11.00 -9.36
N ALA A 410 -11.04 -10.17 -8.42
CA ALA A 410 -12.37 -10.29 -7.85
C ALA A 410 -13.44 -10.22 -8.94
N ALA A 411 -14.51 -11.03 -8.79
CA ALA A 411 -15.56 -11.10 -9.80
C ALA A 411 -16.28 -9.75 -10.04
N ALA A 412 -16.40 -8.92 -9.02
CA ALA A 412 -17.02 -7.60 -9.07
C ALA A 412 -16.08 -6.50 -9.58
N SER A 413 -14.79 -6.76 -9.80
CA SER A 413 -13.88 -5.76 -10.35
C SER A 413 -14.30 -5.34 -11.77
N PRO A 414 -14.13 -4.06 -12.16
CA PRO A 414 -14.30 -3.63 -13.53
C PRO A 414 -13.44 -4.46 -14.48
N LYS A 415 -14.04 -5.02 -15.52
CA LYS A 415 -13.32 -5.90 -16.46
C LYS A 415 -14.05 -6.09 -17.77
N GLY A 416 -13.28 -6.27 -18.86
CA GLY A 416 -13.74 -6.82 -20.12
C GLY A 416 -13.71 -8.36 -20.13
N ASP A 417 -13.63 -8.92 -21.33
CA ASP A 417 -13.63 -10.37 -21.55
C ASP A 417 -12.25 -11.01 -21.38
N GLU A 418 -11.17 -10.22 -21.44
CA GLU A 418 -9.80 -10.72 -21.32
C GLU A 418 -9.42 -10.90 -19.85
N ALA A 419 -8.72 -11.99 -19.52
CA ALA A 419 -8.18 -12.17 -18.19
C ALA A 419 -6.87 -11.35 -18.00
N PRO A 420 -6.54 -10.89 -16.78
CA PRO A 420 -5.22 -10.33 -16.51
C PRO A 420 -4.15 -11.43 -16.63
N GLU A 421 -2.93 -11.02 -17.01
CA GLU A 421 -1.74 -11.88 -16.86
C GLU A 421 -1.06 -11.50 -15.53
N ILE A 422 -0.78 -12.52 -14.69
CA ILE A 422 -0.29 -12.32 -13.33
C ILE A 422 1.01 -13.10 -13.19
N ASP A 423 2.04 -12.46 -12.63
CA ASP A 423 3.31 -13.07 -12.26
C ASP A 423 3.64 -12.79 -10.79
N ALA A 424 4.31 -13.73 -10.14
CA ALA A 424 4.82 -13.58 -8.79
C ALA A 424 6.35 -13.52 -8.83
N VAL A 425 6.92 -12.45 -8.28
CA VAL A 425 8.36 -12.27 -8.15
C VAL A 425 8.73 -12.36 -6.68
N VAL A 426 9.52 -13.36 -6.33
CA VAL A 426 10.00 -13.59 -4.97
C VAL A 426 11.36 -12.92 -4.79
N PHE A 427 11.48 -12.10 -3.77
CA PHE A 427 12.74 -11.45 -3.38
C PHE A 427 13.26 -12.07 -2.09
N LYS A 428 14.56 -12.25 -2.02
CA LYS A 428 15.32 -12.57 -0.81
C LYS A 428 16.33 -11.46 -0.58
N ASP A 429 16.23 -10.79 0.56
CA ASP A 429 17.12 -9.67 0.92
C ASP A 429 17.18 -8.58 -0.19
N GLY A 430 16.03 -8.26 -0.81
CA GLY A 430 15.91 -7.28 -1.88
C GLY A 430 16.34 -7.74 -3.28
N VAL A 431 16.88 -8.96 -3.41
CA VAL A 431 17.31 -9.51 -4.71
C VAL A 431 16.26 -10.50 -5.23
N GLU A 432 15.90 -10.41 -6.49
CA GLU A 432 15.04 -11.41 -7.14
C GLU A 432 15.66 -12.80 -6.97
N TRP A 433 14.92 -13.71 -6.35
CA TRP A 433 15.39 -15.04 -6.00
C TRP A 433 14.65 -16.15 -6.72
N ALA A 434 13.32 -15.99 -6.91
CA ALA A 434 12.48 -16.96 -7.60
C ALA A 434 11.29 -16.26 -8.28
N ARG A 435 10.58 -16.98 -9.16
CA ARG A 435 9.36 -16.53 -9.82
C ARG A 435 8.29 -17.62 -9.82
N GLY A 436 7.04 -17.14 -9.94
CA GLY A 436 5.84 -17.97 -10.10
C GLY A 436 5.17 -18.32 -8.78
N CYS A 437 3.95 -18.85 -8.93
CA CYS A 437 3.14 -19.35 -7.82
C CYS A 437 3.58 -20.74 -7.40
N GLY A 438 3.25 -21.13 -6.18
CA GLY A 438 3.54 -22.46 -5.64
C GLY A 438 4.58 -22.47 -4.54
N ALA A 439 5.17 -23.64 -4.31
CA ALA A 439 6.14 -23.85 -3.26
C ALA A 439 7.58 -23.58 -3.74
N HIS A 440 8.29 -22.74 -3.02
CA HIS A 440 9.70 -22.44 -3.25
C HIS A 440 10.53 -22.93 -2.05
N PRO A 441 11.27 -24.06 -2.16
CA PRO A 441 12.13 -24.54 -1.07
C PRO A 441 13.16 -23.49 -0.70
N LEU A 442 13.20 -23.10 0.58
CA LEU A 442 14.12 -22.08 1.06
C LEU A 442 15.55 -22.64 1.20
N ASP A 443 16.53 -21.83 0.84
CA ASP A 443 17.95 -22.19 0.80
C ASP A 443 18.79 -21.62 1.96
N GLY A 444 18.17 -20.84 2.86
CA GLY A 444 18.89 -20.24 3.99
C GLY A 444 18.11 -19.12 4.68
N PRO A 445 18.75 -18.47 5.67
CA PRO A 445 18.19 -17.27 6.29
C PRO A 445 18.08 -16.15 5.28
N GLY A 446 17.16 -15.21 5.53
CA GLY A 446 16.90 -14.04 4.71
C GLY A 446 15.53 -13.43 4.98
N ALA A 447 15.29 -12.24 4.47
CA ALA A 447 13.99 -11.59 4.41
C ALA A 447 13.33 -11.93 3.07
N TYR A 448 12.25 -12.68 3.12
CA TYR A 448 11.54 -13.16 1.93
C TYR A 448 10.25 -12.38 1.74
N ARG A 449 10.08 -11.71 0.60
CA ARG A 449 8.85 -11.02 0.22
C ARG A 449 8.44 -11.36 -1.22
N VAL A 450 7.19 -11.11 -1.54
CA VAL A 450 6.64 -11.31 -2.88
C VAL A 450 6.11 -10.00 -3.42
N ARG A 451 6.38 -9.73 -4.71
CA ARG A 451 5.66 -8.75 -5.52
C ARG A 451 4.84 -9.51 -6.55
N PHE A 452 3.54 -9.26 -6.59
CA PHE A 452 2.72 -9.72 -7.70
C PHE A 452 2.63 -8.61 -8.73
N ASP A 453 2.99 -8.94 -9.96
CA ASP A 453 2.87 -8.06 -11.11
C ASP A 453 1.66 -8.46 -11.94
N VAL A 454 1.02 -7.48 -12.60
CA VAL A 454 -0.15 -7.73 -13.45
C VAL A 454 -0.03 -6.97 -14.77
N VAL A 455 -0.29 -7.65 -15.90
CA VAL A 455 -0.60 -6.98 -17.17
C VAL A 455 -2.13 -6.90 -17.25
N PRO A 456 -2.73 -5.67 -17.22
CA PRO A 456 -4.14 -5.49 -16.98
C PRO A 456 -4.99 -5.63 -18.27
N HIS A 457 -4.93 -6.76 -18.96
CA HIS A 457 -5.72 -7.01 -20.18
C HIS A 457 -7.22 -6.85 -19.97
N HIS A 458 -7.71 -7.17 -18.77
CA HIS A 458 -9.11 -6.99 -18.37
C HIS A 458 -9.55 -5.52 -18.36
N LEU A 459 -8.64 -4.56 -18.26
CA LEU A 459 -8.93 -3.12 -18.30
C LEU A 459 -8.98 -2.56 -19.73
N ARG A 460 -8.69 -3.34 -20.78
CA ARG A 460 -8.69 -2.88 -22.17
C ARG A 460 -9.91 -2.03 -22.56
N PRO A 461 -11.16 -2.36 -22.18
CA PRO A 461 -12.33 -1.54 -22.54
C PRO A 461 -12.34 -0.14 -21.94
N PHE A 462 -11.53 0.11 -20.88
CA PHE A 462 -11.48 1.36 -20.13
C PHE A 462 -10.27 2.22 -20.48
N LEU A 463 -9.35 1.72 -21.32
CA LEU A 463 -8.08 2.38 -21.65
C LEU A 463 -8.18 3.30 -22.89
N GLY A 464 -9.37 3.48 -23.46
CA GLY A 464 -9.61 4.35 -24.61
C GLY A 464 -9.29 3.70 -25.94
N ASP A 465 -9.08 4.54 -26.97
CA ASP A 465 -8.95 4.09 -28.36
C ASP A 465 -7.60 3.42 -28.67
N ASP A 466 -6.56 3.72 -27.89
CA ASP A 466 -5.23 3.09 -27.99
C ASP A 466 -4.83 2.49 -26.64
N PRO A 467 -5.26 1.26 -26.32
CA PRO A 467 -4.92 0.61 -25.05
C PRO A 467 -3.51 0.04 -24.98
N ALA A 468 -2.82 -0.13 -26.11
CA ALA A 468 -1.57 -0.88 -26.17
C ALA A 468 -0.45 -0.35 -25.24
N PRO A 469 -0.24 0.97 -25.11
CA PRO A 469 0.80 1.50 -24.20
C PRO A 469 0.58 1.19 -22.72
N TRP A 470 -0.65 0.85 -22.34
CA TRP A 470 -1.05 0.60 -20.95
C TRP A 470 -1.06 -0.90 -20.57
N LEU A 471 -0.97 -1.78 -21.58
CA LEU A 471 -0.97 -3.23 -21.38
C LEU A 471 0.46 -3.75 -21.13
N ILE A 472 1.08 -3.21 -20.09
CA ILE A 472 2.41 -3.59 -19.60
C ILE A 472 2.30 -4.15 -18.18
N ALA A 473 3.34 -4.79 -17.68
CA ALA A 473 3.37 -5.26 -16.31
C ALA A 473 3.46 -4.08 -15.33
N TYR A 474 2.54 -4.05 -14.37
CA TYR A 474 2.53 -3.11 -13.25
C TYR A 474 2.67 -3.89 -11.94
N PRO A 475 3.34 -3.34 -10.93
CA PRO A 475 3.25 -3.89 -9.58
C PRO A 475 1.79 -3.81 -9.09
N TRP A 476 1.27 -4.94 -8.64
CA TRP A 476 -0.10 -5.03 -8.13
C TRP A 476 -0.15 -5.15 -6.61
N ILE A 477 0.73 -6.00 -6.04
CA ILE A 477 0.81 -6.22 -4.60
C ILE A 477 2.28 -6.25 -4.17
N TYR A 478 2.62 -5.54 -3.09
CA TYR A 478 3.88 -5.72 -2.36
C TYR A 478 3.58 -6.30 -0.99
N THR A 479 4.05 -7.51 -0.72
CA THR A 479 3.90 -8.11 0.62
C THR A 479 5.02 -7.63 1.55
N ASN A 480 4.70 -7.46 2.84
CA ASN A 480 5.74 -7.36 3.86
C ASN A 480 6.52 -8.69 3.96
N PRO A 481 7.80 -8.65 4.33
CA PRO A 481 8.63 -9.85 4.35
C PRO A 481 8.32 -10.77 5.53
N ILE A 482 8.55 -12.08 5.31
CA ILE A 482 8.74 -13.08 6.37
C ILE A 482 10.24 -13.25 6.54
N ARG A 483 10.73 -13.18 7.77
CA ARG A 483 12.16 -13.12 8.06
C ARG A 483 12.64 -14.37 8.77
N LEU A 484 13.63 -15.00 8.20
CA LEU A 484 14.31 -16.13 8.80
C LEU A 484 15.74 -15.69 9.16
N ARG A 485 16.01 -15.51 10.45
CA ARG A 485 17.28 -14.98 10.94
C ARG A 485 18.30 -16.09 11.16
N ALA A 486 19.58 -15.83 10.86
CA ALA A 486 20.67 -16.71 11.24
C ALA A 486 20.77 -16.82 12.79
N ALA A 487 21.27 -17.95 13.29
CA ALA A 487 21.47 -18.12 14.72
C ALA A 487 22.45 -17.06 15.28
N GLY A 488 22.03 -16.34 16.32
CA GLY A 488 22.87 -15.36 17.02
C GLY A 488 22.82 -13.93 16.47
N ARG A 489 21.86 -13.62 15.63
CA ARG A 489 21.49 -12.23 15.26
C ARG A 489 20.12 -11.87 15.79
#